data_77bd620c7b53fb9ea02399cdf5edfebf
#
_entry.id   77bd620c7b53fb9ea02399cdf5edfebf
#
_cell.length_a   1.000
_cell.length_b   1.000
_cell.length_c   1.000
_cell.angle_alpha   90.00
_cell.angle_beta   90.00
_cell.angle_gamma   90.00
#
_symmetry.space_group_name_H-M   'P 1'
#
loop_
_entity.id
_entity.type
_entity.pdbx_description
1 polymer ?
#
loop_
_entity_poly.entity_id
_entity_poly.type
_entity_poly.pdbx_seq_one_letter_code
_entity_poly.pdbx_strand_id
1 'polypeptide(L)'
;MSGRNQIIGALTIGQSPRTDVIPEIQKFFGDAEILQAGALDGLSRAEIDALAPEAGSGDVLVSRLSDGSWATMAEAKLIPLLQRQAEALCASGAKLLVLLCTGKFPDVLRVGVPVVYPQRLLYAVVPVLSGGRRVGVVNPDAKQLEQSQRNWGDALENVFVMAANPYQQDTDWDAVAETLAEERVELVVLDCIGYTRKVKERIQEKTGKPVILPRTLLARVVGELL
;
A
#
# COMPACT_ATOMS: atom_id res chain seq x y z
N MET A 1 2.82 30.38 -19.18
CA MET A 1 3.84 29.32 -19.32
C MET A 1 3.06 28.01 -19.40
N SER A 2 3.12 27.34 -20.55
CA SER A 2 2.39 26.09 -20.80
C SER A 2 2.87 25.03 -19.80
N GLY A 3 2.00 24.66 -18.84
CA GLY A 3 2.27 23.56 -17.93
C GLY A 3 2.50 22.31 -18.76
N ARG A 4 3.71 21.76 -18.74
CA ARG A 4 3.94 20.41 -19.26
C ARG A 4 3.07 19.50 -18.41
N ASN A 5 2.08 18.84 -19.03
CA ASN A 5 1.33 17.78 -18.34
C ASN A 5 2.34 16.81 -17.74
N GLN A 6 2.46 16.80 -16.42
CA GLN A 6 3.34 15.84 -15.76
C GLN A 6 2.67 14.48 -15.87
N ILE A 7 3.43 13.48 -16.28
CA ILE A 7 2.95 12.09 -16.37
C ILE A 7 3.47 11.31 -15.17
N ILE A 8 2.55 10.80 -14.38
CA ILE A 8 2.84 9.94 -13.23
C ILE A 8 2.57 8.49 -13.62
N GLY A 9 3.50 7.60 -13.38
CA GLY A 9 3.29 6.17 -13.49
C GLY A 9 2.82 5.58 -12.16
N ALA A 10 1.58 5.10 -12.10
CA ALA A 10 1.04 4.38 -10.94
C ALA A 10 1.25 2.87 -11.15
N LEU A 11 2.22 2.31 -10.44
CA LEU A 11 2.61 0.91 -10.52
C LEU A 11 1.98 0.12 -9.37
N THR A 12 1.20 -0.91 -9.68
CA THR A 12 0.63 -1.82 -8.66
C THR A 12 1.28 -3.19 -8.68
N ILE A 13 1.34 -3.84 -7.53
CA ILE A 13 1.76 -5.25 -7.42
C ILE A 13 0.69 -6.22 -7.92
N GLY A 14 -0.54 -5.77 -8.05
CA GLY A 14 -1.69 -6.52 -8.58
C GLY A 14 -1.92 -6.25 -10.05
N GLN A 15 -3.19 -6.22 -10.44
CA GLN A 15 -3.64 -5.86 -11.78
C GLN A 15 -4.04 -4.40 -11.87
N SER A 16 -3.81 -3.78 -13.05
CA SER A 16 -4.30 -2.45 -13.39
C SER A 16 -5.57 -2.53 -14.26
N PRO A 17 -6.41 -1.48 -14.31
CA PRO A 17 -6.32 -0.25 -13.53
C PRO A 17 -6.84 -0.42 -12.09
N ARG A 18 -6.24 0.32 -11.15
CA ARG A 18 -6.67 0.35 -9.74
C ARG A 18 -7.82 1.34 -9.56
N THR A 19 -8.99 0.93 -10.02
CA THR A 19 -10.24 1.72 -9.90
C THR A 19 -10.71 1.93 -8.46
N ASP A 20 -10.17 1.16 -7.52
CA ASP A 20 -10.41 1.26 -6.08
C ASP A 20 -9.48 2.26 -5.37
N VAL A 21 -8.37 2.67 -5.98
CA VAL A 21 -7.37 3.55 -5.37
C VAL A 21 -7.29 4.90 -6.07
N ILE A 22 -7.13 4.91 -7.40
CA ILE A 22 -6.85 6.12 -8.19
C ILE A 22 -7.90 7.22 -7.98
N PRO A 23 -9.22 6.96 -7.96
CA PRO A 23 -10.21 8.02 -7.78
C PRO A 23 -10.10 8.78 -6.45
N GLU A 24 -9.59 8.12 -5.39
CA GLU A 24 -9.39 8.79 -4.10
C GLU A 24 -8.14 9.67 -4.06
N ILE A 25 -7.12 9.36 -4.87
CA ILE A 25 -5.82 10.05 -4.83
C ILE A 25 -5.61 11.05 -5.96
N GLN A 26 -6.26 10.86 -7.10
CA GLN A 26 -6.07 11.70 -8.30
C GLN A 26 -6.23 13.20 -8.03
N LYS A 27 -7.17 13.59 -7.18
CA LYS A 27 -7.41 15.00 -6.81
C LYS A 27 -6.21 15.71 -6.18
N PHE A 28 -5.21 14.99 -5.70
CA PHE A 28 -3.98 15.55 -5.14
C PHE A 28 -2.90 15.78 -6.20
N PHE A 29 -3.10 15.30 -7.42
CA PHE A 29 -2.12 15.36 -8.50
C PHE A 29 -2.39 16.48 -9.51
N GLY A 30 -3.37 17.37 -9.23
CA GLY A 30 -3.73 18.47 -10.13
C GLY A 30 -4.12 17.94 -11.51
N ASP A 31 -3.50 18.54 -12.55
CA ASP A 31 -3.74 18.18 -13.96
C ASP A 31 -2.76 17.10 -14.48
N ALA A 32 -2.02 16.42 -13.61
CA ALA A 32 -1.10 15.37 -14.01
C ALA A 32 -1.85 14.17 -14.62
N GLU A 33 -1.33 13.66 -15.72
CA GLU A 33 -1.79 12.42 -16.32
C GLU A 33 -1.31 11.22 -15.51
N ILE A 34 -2.18 10.23 -15.26
CA ILE A 34 -1.84 9.02 -14.53
C ILE A 34 -1.87 7.82 -15.47
N LEU A 35 -0.69 7.32 -15.82
CA LEU A 35 -0.55 6.03 -16.49
C LEU A 35 -0.52 4.93 -15.42
N GLN A 36 -1.17 3.81 -15.69
CA GLN A 36 -1.24 2.70 -14.74
C GLN A 36 -0.69 1.42 -15.36
N ALA A 37 0.06 0.66 -14.56
CA ALA A 37 0.51 -0.68 -14.92
C ALA A 37 0.54 -1.58 -13.66
N GLY A 38 0.27 -2.86 -13.85
CA GLY A 38 0.26 -3.85 -12.79
C GLY A 38 1.24 -4.99 -13.05
N ALA A 39 1.91 -5.48 -12.01
CA ALA A 39 2.81 -6.62 -12.12
C ALA A 39 2.11 -7.87 -12.68
N LEU A 40 0.80 -7.99 -12.44
CA LEU A 40 -0.01 -9.13 -12.85
C LEU A 40 -0.81 -8.87 -14.13
N ASP A 41 -0.58 -7.76 -14.83
CA ASP A 41 -1.28 -7.47 -16.06
C ASP A 41 -0.95 -8.50 -17.14
N GLY A 42 -1.98 -9.04 -17.78
CA GLY A 42 -1.86 -10.06 -18.82
C GLY A 42 -1.62 -11.48 -18.31
N LEU A 43 -1.43 -11.69 -17.00
CA LEU A 43 -1.30 -13.04 -16.44
C LEU A 43 -2.64 -13.73 -16.28
N SER A 44 -2.69 -15.01 -16.62
CA SER A 44 -3.80 -15.91 -16.30
C SER A 44 -3.89 -16.19 -14.80
N ARG A 45 -5.03 -16.68 -14.34
CA ARG A 45 -5.21 -17.08 -12.93
C ARG A 45 -4.18 -18.13 -12.49
N ALA A 46 -3.86 -19.11 -13.33
CA ALA A 46 -2.88 -20.13 -13.01
C ALA A 46 -1.46 -19.55 -12.83
N GLU A 47 -1.07 -18.58 -13.67
CA GLU A 47 0.22 -17.88 -13.53
C GLU A 47 0.26 -17.04 -12.24
N ILE A 48 -0.85 -16.37 -11.87
CA ILE A 48 -0.95 -15.62 -10.62
C ILE A 48 -0.85 -16.58 -9.43
N ASP A 49 -1.55 -17.70 -9.44
CA ASP A 49 -1.52 -18.70 -8.37
C ASP A 49 -0.11 -19.31 -8.20
N ALA A 50 0.69 -19.41 -9.26
CA ALA A 50 2.08 -19.85 -9.19
C ALA A 50 3.03 -18.84 -8.49
N LEU A 51 2.59 -17.60 -8.30
CA LEU A 51 3.32 -16.58 -7.51
C LEU A 51 3.10 -16.74 -6.00
N ALA A 52 2.22 -17.65 -5.58
CA ALA A 52 1.95 -17.89 -4.17
C ALA A 52 3.24 -18.16 -3.36
N PRO A 53 3.30 -17.72 -2.10
CA PRO A 53 4.45 -17.96 -1.25
C PRO A 53 4.56 -19.44 -0.89
N GLU A 54 5.77 -19.97 -0.91
CA GLU A 54 6.11 -21.27 -0.36
C GLU A 54 6.47 -21.14 1.12
N ALA A 55 6.45 -22.24 1.86
CA ALA A 55 6.85 -22.22 3.26
C ALA A 55 8.29 -21.69 3.41
N GLY A 56 8.45 -20.60 4.17
CA GLY A 56 9.76 -19.96 4.36
C GLY A 56 10.23 -19.03 3.21
N SER A 57 9.36 -18.69 2.27
CA SER A 57 9.73 -17.91 1.06
C SER A 57 9.98 -16.41 1.27
N GLY A 58 10.09 -15.92 2.51
CA GLY A 58 10.29 -14.50 2.79
C GLY A 58 8.99 -13.71 2.87
N ASP A 59 9.04 -12.44 2.50
CA ASP A 59 7.92 -11.51 2.68
C ASP A 59 6.75 -11.82 1.74
N VAL A 60 5.55 -11.70 2.30
CA VAL A 60 4.28 -12.00 1.65
C VAL A 60 3.53 -10.71 1.34
N LEU A 61 3.00 -10.61 0.14
CA LEU A 61 2.25 -9.46 -0.34
C LEU A 61 0.84 -9.86 -0.74
N VAL A 62 -0.10 -8.94 -0.53
CA VAL A 62 -1.52 -9.13 -0.89
C VAL A 62 -1.96 -8.01 -1.84
N SER A 63 -2.64 -8.35 -2.91
CA SER A 63 -3.23 -7.38 -3.82
C SER A 63 -4.57 -7.81 -4.37
N ARG A 64 -5.39 -6.81 -4.71
CA ARG A 64 -6.67 -7.00 -5.38
C ARG A 64 -6.44 -7.35 -6.86
N LEU A 65 -7.28 -8.26 -7.38
CA LEU A 65 -7.37 -8.61 -8.78
C LEU A 65 -8.50 -7.81 -9.47
N SER A 66 -8.51 -7.84 -10.79
CA SER A 66 -9.49 -7.12 -11.62
C SER A 66 -10.94 -7.60 -11.42
N ASP A 67 -11.12 -8.88 -11.08
CA ASP A 67 -12.41 -9.48 -10.75
C ASP A 67 -12.93 -9.15 -9.34
N GLY A 68 -12.16 -8.41 -8.56
CA GLY A 68 -12.49 -8.03 -7.18
C GLY A 68 -12.00 -8.99 -6.13
N SER A 69 -11.54 -10.18 -6.48
CA SER A 69 -10.85 -11.10 -5.59
C SER A 69 -9.45 -10.58 -5.22
N TRP A 70 -8.70 -11.34 -4.43
CA TRP A 70 -7.33 -10.99 -4.09
C TRP A 70 -6.41 -12.20 -4.26
N ALA A 71 -5.12 -11.93 -4.36
CA ALA A 71 -4.07 -12.93 -4.38
C ALA A 71 -3.00 -12.61 -3.34
N THR A 72 -2.42 -13.68 -2.78
CA THR A 72 -1.28 -13.63 -1.88
C THR A 72 -0.06 -14.14 -2.63
N MET A 73 1.04 -13.37 -2.64
CA MET A 73 2.18 -13.61 -3.49
C MET A 73 3.48 -13.45 -2.73
N ALA A 74 4.51 -14.19 -3.13
CA ALA A 74 5.87 -13.99 -2.64
C ALA A 74 6.47 -12.73 -3.26
N GLU A 75 7.04 -11.84 -2.44
CA GLU A 75 7.68 -10.59 -2.92
C GLU A 75 8.72 -10.87 -4.00
N ALA A 76 9.62 -11.82 -3.76
CA ALA A 76 10.72 -12.13 -4.68
C ALA A 76 10.24 -12.52 -6.10
N LYS A 77 9.08 -13.15 -6.22
CA LYS A 77 8.50 -13.53 -7.51
C LYS A 77 7.90 -12.33 -8.26
N LEU A 78 7.54 -11.25 -7.54
CA LEU A 78 6.96 -10.03 -8.13
C LEU A 78 7.99 -9.04 -8.66
N ILE A 79 9.21 -9.03 -8.11
CA ILE A 79 10.25 -8.05 -8.45
C ILE A 79 10.52 -7.95 -9.96
N PRO A 80 10.75 -9.06 -10.70
CA PRO A 80 10.98 -8.98 -12.15
C PRO A 80 9.79 -8.45 -12.94
N LEU A 81 8.57 -8.75 -12.49
CA LEU A 81 7.33 -8.28 -13.11
C LEU A 81 7.15 -6.79 -12.90
N LEU A 82 7.40 -6.31 -11.66
CA LEU A 82 7.37 -4.88 -11.32
C LEU A 82 8.41 -4.09 -12.11
N GLN A 83 9.64 -4.61 -12.24
CA GLN A 83 10.70 -3.95 -13.01
C GLN A 83 10.29 -3.74 -14.46
N ARG A 84 9.77 -4.77 -15.13
CA ARG A 84 9.28 -4.69 -16.51
C ARG A 84 8.19 -3.62 -16.68
N GLN A 85 7.23 -3.57 -15.76
CA GLN A 85 6.14 -2.61 -15.82
C GLN A 85 6.61 -1.18 -15.51
N ALA A 86 7.56 -1.03 -14.59
CA ALA A 86 8.16 0.27 -14.30
C ALA A 86 8.91 0.83 -15.53
N GLU A 87 9.67 0.00 -16.24
CA GLU A 87 10.35 0.36 -17.49
C GLU A 87 9.34 0.76 -18.58
N ALA A 88 8.23 0.02 -18.72
CA ALA A 88 7.17 0.34 -19.67
C ALA A 88 6.50 1.69 -19.36
N LEU A 89 6.23 2.00 -18.10
CA LEU A 89 5.69 3.31 -17.68
C LEU A 89 6.67 4.44 -18.01
N CYS A 90 7.97 4.25 -17.75
CA CYS A 90 8.99 5.23 -18.10
C CYS A 90 9.10 5.44 -19.62
N ALA A 91 9.07 4.37 -20.40
CA ALA A 91 9.07 4.42 -21.87
C ALA A 91 7.83 5.15 -22.41
N SER A 92 6.68 5.05 -21.71
CA SER A 92 5.44 5.78 -22.02
C SER A 92 5.46 7.24 -21.55
N GLY A 93 6.57 7.73 -20.99
CA GLY A 93 6.76 9.13 -20.66
C GLY A 93 6.58 9.49 -19.18
N ALA A 94 6.33 8.52 -18.29
CA ALA A 94 6.24 8.81 -16.86
C ALA A 94 7.54 9.44 -16.34
N LYS A 95 7.42 10.54 -15.58
CA LYS A 95 8.52 11.29 -14.97
C LYS A 95 8.69 11.05 -13.48
N LEU A 96 7.70 10.41 -12.89
CA LEU A 96 7.64 10.00 -11.50
C LEU A 96 6.86 8.70 -11.43
N LEU A 97 7.35 7.71 -10.70
CA LEU A 97 6.59 6.50 -10.39
C LEU A 97 6.10 6.51 -8.95
N VAL A 98 4.89 6.02 -8.74
CA VAL A 98 4.33 5.76 -7.41
C VAL A 98 3.99 4.28 -7.30
N LEU A 99 4.52 3.61 -6.29
CA LEU A 99 4.18 2.21 -6.04
C LEU A 99 2.89 2.14 -5.21
N LEU A 100 1.88 1.47 -5.73
CA LEU A 100 0.61 1.27 -5.03
C LEU A 100 0.66 -0.02 -4.17
N CYS A 101 1.59 -0.04 -3.22
CA CYS A 101 1.77 -1.11 -2.24
C CYS A 101 2.55 -0.60 -1.03
N THR A 102 2.17 -1.06 0.17
CA THR A 102 2.88 -0.75 1.43
C THR A 102 3.89 -1.81 1.83
N GLY A 103 4.09 -2.85 1.03
CA GLY A 103 5.11 -3.86 1.25
C GLY A 103 6.52 -3.25 1.30
N LYS A 104 7.41 -3.91 2.03
CA LYS A 104 8.81 -3.52 2.15
C LYS A 104 9.57 -4.01 0.92
N PHE A 105 9.76 -3.11 -0.03
CA PHE A 105 10.59 -3.40 -1.20
C PHE A 105 12.01 -2.88 -0.96
N PRO A 106 13.06 -3.69 -1.17
CA PRO A 106 14.42 -3.18 -1.31
C PRO A 106 14.49 -2.23 -2.52
N ASP A 107 15.63 -1.57 -2.73
CA ASP A 107 15.85 -0.70 -3.91
C ASP A 107 15.97 -1.51 -5.19
N VAL A 108 14.87 -2.16 -5.60
CA VAL A 108 14.86 -3.10 -6.72
C VAL A 108 14.47 -2.49 -8.05
N LEU A 109 13.67 -1.40 -8.05
CA LEU A 109 13.26 -0.77 -9.30
C LEU A 109 14.37 0.14 -9.82
N ARG A 110 15.05 -0.34 -10.87
CA ARG A 110 16.14 0.39 -11.56
C ARG A 110 15.57 1.12 -12.76
N VAL A 111 15.09 2.35 -12.52
CA VAL A 111 14.52 3.23 -13.54
C VAL A 111 15.17 4.61 -13.46
N GLY A 112 15.15 5.35 -14.57
CA GLY A 112 15.76 6.68 -14.66
C GLY A 112 14.92 7.83 -14.08
N VAL A 113 13.87 7.53 -13.32
CA VAL A 113 12.96 8.51 -12.70
C VAL A 113 12.80 8.23 -11.21
N PRO A 114 12.42 9.22 -10.38
CA PRO A 114 12.10 8.99 -8.98
C PRO A 114 10.99 7.97 -8.81
N VAL A 115 11.09 7.13 -7.76
CA VAL A 115 10.04 6.18 -7.36
C VAL A 115 9.64 6.46 -5.91
N VAL A 116 8.35 6.73 -5.69
CA VAL A 116 7.82 6.94 -4.33
C VAL A 116 7.25 5.64 -3.80
N TYR A 117 7.83 5.16 -2.70
CA TYR A 117 7.42 3.95 -2.00
C TYR A 117 6.59 4.33 -0.76
N PRO A 118 5.29 3.98 -0.68
CA PRO A 118 4.46 4.30 0.48
C PRO A 118 5.03 3.76 1.80
N GLN A 119 5.62 2.57 1.77
CA GLN A 119 6.25 1.98 2.94
C GLN A 119 7.33 2.89 3.54
N ARG A 120 8.20 3.46 2.72
CA ARG A 120 9.26 4.38 3.20
C ARG A 120 8.67 5.63 3.83
N LEU A 121 7.59 6.17 3.26
CA LEU A 121 6.87 7.31 3.85
C LEU A 121 6.27 6.94 5.21
N LEU A 122 5.63 5.78 5.31
CA LEU A 122 5.07 5.30 6.58
C LEU A 122 6.15 5.17 7.65
N TYR A 123 7.26 4.52 7.33
CA TYR A 123 8.36 4.30 8.29
C TYR A 123 9.13 5.57 8.67
N ALA A 124 9.07 6.61 7.85
CA ALA A 124 9.59 7.93 8.20
C ALA A 124 8.61 8.75 9.06
N VAL A 125 7.31 8.67 8.76
CA VAL A 125 6.29 9.55 9.37
C VAL A 125 5.71 8.97 10.66
N VAL A 126 5.43 7.66 10.71
CA VAL A 126 4.75 7.05 11.85
C VAL A 126 5.54 7.15 13.16
N PRO A 127 6.86 6.85 13.20
CA PRO A 127 7.65 7.01 14.42
C PRO A 127 7.63 8.45 14.96
N VAL A 128 7.73 9.44 14.07
CA VAL A 128 7.67 10.85 14.45
C VAL A 128 6.30 11.22 15.03
N LEU A 129 5.22 10.78 14.41
CA LEU A 129 3.85 11.08 14.86
C LEU A 129 3.46 10.31 16.12
N SER A 130 3.96 9.10 16.31
CA SER A 130 3.66 8.30 17.50
C SER A 130 4.29 8.90 18.75
N GLY A 131 5.51 9.44 18.64
CA GLY A 131 6.24 10.00 19.79
C GLY A 131 6.42 8.96 20.92
N GLY A 132 6.69 7.69 20.57
CA GLY A 132 6.84 6.59 21.53
C GLY A 132 5.51 5.98 22.02
N ARG A 133 4.36 6.52 21.61
CA ARG A 133 3.03 5.99 22.00
C ARG A 133 2.74 4.68 21.25
N ARG A 134 1.83 3.89 21.82
CA ARG A 134 1.43 2.60 21.24
C ARG A 134 0.72 2.78 19.89
N VAL A 135 1.25 2.13 18.86
CA VAL A 135 0.72 2.16 17.50
C VAL A 135 0.02 0.84 17.18
N GLY A 136 -1.22 0.91 16.70
CA GLY A 136 -1.94 -0.24 16.14
C GLY A 136 -1.73 -0.29 14.63
N VAL A 137 -1.22 -1.39 14.13
CA VAL A 137 -1.02 -1.62 12.69
C VAL A 137 -1.99 -2.68 12.21
N VAL A 138 -2.84 -2.33 11.25
CA VAL A 138 -3.84 -3.23 10.67
C VAL A 138 -3.34 -3.69 9.29
N ASN A 139 -3.14 -5.00 9.14
CA ASN A 139 -2.65 -5.65 7.93
C ASN A 139 -3.78 -6.30 7.14
N PRO A 140 -3.64 -6.50 5.82
CA PRO A 140 -4.71 -7.09 5.01
C PRO A 140 -4.84 -8.62 5.17
N ASP A 141 -3.85 -9.32 5.69
CA ASP A 141 -3.85 -10.78 5.80
C ASP A 141 -3.12 -11.25 7.07
N ALA A 142 -3.68 -12.27 7.74
CA ALA A 142 -3.09 -12.86 8.93
C ALA A 142 -1.69 -13.46 8.69
N LYS A 143 -1.40 -13.90 7.46
CA LYS A 143 -0.07 -14.41 7.06
C LYS A 143 1.04 -13.36 7.12
N GLN A 144 0.66 -12.06 7.20
CA GLN A 144 1.61 -10.96 7.28
C GLN A 144 1.93 -10.52 8.73
N LEU A 145 1.26 -11.07 9.74
CA LEU A 145 1.39 -10.59 11.12
C LEU A 145 2.81 -10.70 11.67
N GLU A 146 3.48 -11.84 11.50
CA GLU A 146 4.87 -12.01 11.95
C GLU A 146 5.83 -11.05 11.23
N GLN A 147 5.68 -10.93 9.92
CA GLN A 147 6.43 -10.00 9.08
C GLN A 147 6.20 -8.56 9.52
N SER A 148 4.95 -8.18 9.75
CA SER A 148 4.56 -6.86 10.22
C SER A 148 5.11 -6.56 11.61
N GLN A 149 5.00 -7.51 12.54
CA GLN A 149 5.56 -7.38 13.90
C GLN A 149 7.08 -7.14 13.87
N ARG A 150 7.83 -7.88 13.03
CA ARG A 150 9.27 -7.66 12.85
C ARG A 150 9.54 -6.28 12.26
N ASN A 151 8.92 -5.98 11.11
CA ASN A 151 9.22 -4.76 10.37
C ASN A 151 8.87 -3.48 11.16
N TRP A 152 7.71 -3.46 11.82
CA TRP A 152 7.31 -2.30 12.62
C TRP A 152 8.01 -2.27 13.99
N GLY A 153 8.35 -3.43 14.56
CA GLY A 153 9.13 -3.52 15.81
C GLY A 153 10.54 -2.95 15.68
N ASP A 154 11.13 -2.98 14.47
CA ASP A 154 12.41 -2.31 14.20
C ASP A 154 12.28 -0.77 14.19
N ALA A 155 11.09 -0.24 13.93
CA ALA A 155 10.84 1.19 13.78
C ALA A 155 10.11 1.82 14.99
N LEU A 156 9.42 1.04 15.80
CA LEU A 156 8.55 1.47 16.88
C LEU A 156 8.82 0.65 18.16
N GLU A 157 8.95 1.33 19.29
CA GLU A 157 9.13 0.68 20.60
C GLU A 157 7.87 -0.04 21.07
N ASN A 158 6.69 0.43 20.67
CA ASN A 158 5.42 -0.09 21.17
C ASN A 158 4.41 -0.24 20.03
N VAL A 159 4.32 -1.43 19.48
CA VAL A 159 3.44 -1.76 18.35
C VAL A 159 2.54 -2.95 18.67
N PHE A 160 1.28 -2.84 18.27
CA PHE A 160 0.30 -3.92 18.22
C PHE A 160 -0.04 -4.18 16.75
N VAL A 161 -0.05 -5.43 16.31
CA VAL A 161 -0.41 -5.77 14.93
C VAL A 161 -1.64 -6.68 14.91
N MET A 162 -2.53 -6.44 13.97
CA MET A 162 -3.70 -7.27 13.72
C MET A 162 -3.99 -7.37 12.22
N ALA A 163 -4.88 -8.27 11.84
CA ALA A 163 -5.30 -8.44 10.45
C ALA A 163 -6.78 -8.13 10.27
N ALA A 164 -7.10 -7.40 9.19
CA ALA A 164 -8.47 -7.17 8.70
C ALA A 164 -8.42 -6.92 7.18
N ASN A 165 -9.03 -7.78 6.39
CA ASN A 165 -8.90 -7.73 4.94
C ASN A 165 -9.75 -6.61 4.32
N PRO A 166 -9.16 -5.62 3.60
CA PRO A 166 -9.91 -4.53 2.97
C PRO A 166 -10.70 -4.94 1.72
N TYR A 167 -10.44 -6.14 1.19
CA TYR A 167 -11.07 -6.66 -0.03
C TYR A 167 -12.22 -7.61 0.27
N GLN A 168 -12.37 -8.02 1.52
CA GLN A 168 -13.44 -8.86 1.99
C GLN A 168 -14.65 -8.00 2.40
N GLN A 169 -15.85 -8.34 1.86
CA GLN A 169 -17.05 -7.50 2.04
C GLN A 169 -17.64 -7.55 3.45
N ASP A 170 -17.44 -8.66 4.15
CA ASP A 170 -17.96 -8.94 5.48
C ASP A 170 -17.00 -8.64 6.63
N THR A 171 -15.91 -7.89 6.36
CA THR A 171 -14.99 -7.44 7.41
C THR A 171 -15.73 -6.53 8.40
N ASP A 172 -15.79 -6.96 9.65
CA ASP A 172 -16.40 -6.19 10.74
C ASP A 172 -15.44 -5.11 11.25
N TRP A 173 -15.58 -3.90 10.71
CA TRP A 173 -14.74 -2.75 11.07
C TRP A 173 -15.01 -2.22 12.48
N ASP A 174 -16.18 -2.53 13.07
CA ASP A 174 -16.48 -2.16 14.44
C ASP A 174 -15.72 -3.05 15.41
N ALA A 175 -15.70 -4.35 15.17
CA ALA A 175 -14.88 -5.29 15.96
C ALA A 175 -13.39 -4.98 15.85
N VAL A 176 -12.91 -4.55 14.66
CA VAL A 176 -11.52 -4.08 14.49
C VAL A 176 -11.25 -2.86 15.36
N ALA A 177 -12.15 -1.89 15.38
CA ALA A 177 -12.00 -0.69 16.19
C ALA A 177 -12.07 -0.97 17.71
N GLU A 178 -12.94 -1.89 18.14
CA GLU A 178 -13.03 -2.35 19.52
C GLU A 178 -11.73 -2.99 19.97
N THR A 179 -11.16 -3.91 19.18
CA THR A 179 -9.87 -4.53 19.48
C THR A 179 -8.76 -3.48 19.62
N LEU A 180 -8.69 -2.51 18.71
CA LEU A 180 -7.72 -1.41 18.79
C LEU A 180 -7.88 -0.56 20.06
N ALA A 181 -9.12 -0.34 20.50
CA ALA A 181 -9.41 0.40 21.73
C ALA A 181 -9.02 -0.41 22.99
N GLU A 182 -9.32 -1.70 23.03
CA GLU A 182 -8.93 -2.63 24.12
C GLU A 182 -7.42 -2.67 24.26
N GLU A 183 -6.68 -2.70 23.17
CA GLU A 183 -5.23 -2.67 23.10
C GLU A 183 -4.63 -1.29 23.43
N ARG A 184 -5.46 -0.30 23.71
CA ARG A 184 -5.08 1.07 24.11
C ARG A 184 -4.11 1.73 23.13
N VAL A 185 -4.32 1.53 21.83
CA VAL A 185 -3.51 2.20 20.81
C VAL A 185 -3.81 3.70 20.78
N GLU A 186 -2.78 4.50 20.52
CA GLU A 186 -2.88 5.96 20.44
C GLU A 186 -2.81 6.49 19.02
N LEU A 187 -2.33 5.68 18.09
CA LEU A 187 -2.24 5.96 16.66
C LEU A 187 -2.53 4.67 15.90
N VAL A 188 -3.34 4.73 14.86
CA VAL A 188 -3.65 3.58 13.99
C VAL A 188 -3.01 3.77 12.61
N VAL A 189 -2.40 2.72 12.09
CA VAL A 189 -1.89 2.65 10.71
C VAL A 189 -2.64 1.54 9.96
N LEU A 190 -3.28 1.88 8.86
CA LEU A 190 -3.94 0.94 7.96
C LEU A 190 -2.92 0.46 6.91
N ASP A 191 -2.10 -0.54 7.22
CA ASP A 191 -0.92 -0.93 6.44
C ASP A 191 -1.25 -1.74 5.17
N CYS A 192 -2.09 -1.15 4.33
CA CYS A 192 -2.35 -1.60 2.95
C CYS A 192 -2.89 -0.45 2.11
N ILE A 193 -2.48 -0.38 0.85
CA ILE A 193 -3.03 0.61 -0.08
C ILE A 193 -4.53 0.38 -0.36
N GLY A 194 -5.02 -0.83 -0.12
CA GLY A 194 -6.40 -1.24 -0.33
C GLY A 194 -7.41 -0.63 0.65
N TYR A 195 -6.99 -0.20 1.84
CA TYR A 195 -7.92 0.45 2.78
C TYR A 195 -8.44 1.78 2.24
N THR A 196 -9.74 2.02 2.44
CA THR A 196 -10.45 3.19 1.93
C THR A 196 -10.58 4.29 2.98
N ARG A 197 -10.96 5.49 2.53
CA ARG A 197 -11.33 6.58 3.45
C ARG A 197 -12.48 6.20 4.36
N LYS A 198 -13.46 5.43 3.88
CA LYS A 198 -14.59 4.97 4.70
C LYS A 198 -14.12 4.13 5.88
N VAL A 199 -13.18 3.20 5.65
CA VAL A 199 -12.59 2.39 6.72
C VAL A 199 -11.84 3.27 7.71
N LYS A 200 -11.00 4.20 7.22
CA LYS A 200 -10.32 5.16 8.08
C LYS A 200 -11.30 5.94 8.95
N GLU A 201 -12.31 6.55 8.35
CA GLU A 201 -13.32 7.37 9.04
C GLU A 201 -14.08 6.53 10.08
N ARG A 202 -14.45 5.28 9.76
CA ARG A 202 -15.13 4.37 10.69
C ARG A 202 -14.29 4.05 11.92
N ILE A 203 -13.02 3.66 11.72
CA ILE A 203 -12.09 3.35 12.83
C ILE A 203 -11.82 4.62 13.64
N GLN A 204 -11.65 5.77 12.99
CA GLN A 204 -11.39 7.03 13.67
C GLN A 204 -12.56 7.47 14.53
N GLU A 205 -13.80 7.34 14.02
CA GLU A 205 -15.02 7.65 14.74
C GLU A 205 -15.19 6.78 16.00
N LYS A 206 -14.96 5.48 15.86
CA LYS A 206 -15.13 4.50 16.94
C LYS A 206 -14.04 4.57 18.02
N THR A 207 -12.80 4.75 17.62
CA THR A 207 -11.65 4.76 18.56
C THR A 207 -11.37 6.15 19.13
N GLY A 208 -11.79 7.22 18.46
CA GLY A 208 -11.38 8.59 18.75
C GLY A 208 -9.90 8.85 18.50
N LYS A 209 -9.17 7.92 17.84
CA LYS A 209 -7.72 8.01 17.64
C LYS A 209 -7.38 8.46 16.22
N PRO A 210 -6.24 9.15 16.02
CA PRO A 210 -5.77 9.46 14.68
C PRO A 210 -5.47 8.18 13.89
N VAL A 211 -5.84 8.18 12.60
CA VAL A 211 -5.65 7.04 11.70
C VAL A 211 -4.87 7.48 10.47
N ILE A 212 -3.77 6.82 10.17
CA ILE A 212 -2.98 7.01 8.96
C ILE A 212 -3.47 6.06 7.87
N LEU A 213 -3.78 6.65 6.71
CA LEU A 213 -4.18 5.92 5.51
C LEU A 213 -3.08 6.09 4.44
N PRO A 214 -2.39 5.02 4.04
CA PRO A 214 -1.23 5.10 3.15
C PRO A 214 -1.51 5.79 1.81
N ARG A 215 -2.66 5.47 1.16
CA ARG A 215 -2.99 6.07 -0.14
C ARG A 215 -3.10 7.60 -0.10
N THR A 216 -3.67 8.15 0.97
CA THR A 216 -3.81 9.60 1.10
C THR A 216 -2.53 10.28 1.59
N LEU A 217 -1.72 9.60 2.40
CA LEU A 217 -0.38 10.08 2.75
C LEU A 217 0.51 10.15 1.51
N LEU A 218 0.59 9.06 0.75
CA LEU A 218 1.31 8.99 -0.52
C LEU A 218 0.89 10.12 -1.46
N ALA A 219 -0.42 10.28 -1.66
CA ALA A 219 -0.95 11.25 -2.60
C ALA A 219 -0.61 12.70 -2.22
N ARG A 220 -0.65 13.04 -0.93
CA ARG A 220 -0.25 14.37 -0.45
C ARG A 220 1.24 14.64 -0.69
N VAL A 221 2.10 13.66 -0.39
CA VAL A 221 3.54 13.79 -0.61
C VAL A 221 3.86 13.90 -2.09
N VAL A 222 3.22 13.09 -2.93
CA VAL A 222 3.40 13.17 -4.39
C VAL A 222 2.90 14.51 -4.94
N GLY A 223 1.78 15.02 -4.43
CA GLY A 223 1.25 16.33 -4.82
C GLY A 223 2.20 17.50 -4.53
N GLU A 224 3.10 17.38 -3.54
CA GLU A 224 4.14 18.38 -3.26
C GLU A 224 5.31 18.33 -4.28
N LEU A 225 5.39 17.28 -5.10
CA LEU A 225 6.44 17.10 -6.11
C LEU A 225 6.00 17.55 -7.50
N LEU A 226 4.75 17.95 -7.68
CA LEU A 226 4.13 18.32 -8.95
C LEU A 226 3.95 19.83 -9.07
#